data_e83bd7f1d75a75baf2a7d47f8efc910b
#
_entry.id   e83bd7f1d75a75baf2a7d47f8efc910b
#
_cell.length_a   1.000
_cell.length_b   1.000
_cell.length_c   1.000
_cell.angle_alpha   90.00
_cell.angle_beta   90.00
_cell.angle_gamma   90.00
#
_symmetry.space_group_name_H-M   'P 1'
#
loop_
_entity.id
_entity.type
_entity.pdbx_description
1 polymer ?
#
loop_
_entity_poly.entity_id
_entity_poly.type
_entity_poly.pdbx_seq_one_letter_code
_entity_poly.pdbx_strand_id
1 'polypeptide(L)'
;MSFILSLLIFLLPFFVCPLSAQERIVGEGEHKGFIVNEGRQSLKITSIKPGQTIQVFLTPHWLTEFSGRVQCRLEDEKGELLRSVLGTMMESTKEEPLFLEWTSNSQPKPAAYLIHILGSGGAYGGEILGTYTLQIILWNQNDANSGTDAPESFEKALLLPISDPGHYLFEENFISGTADGQDIFKILVKPNHTLTLQAFPTQWHGEGQKGNLRWEFLNKSLKILKSGISAYNQVNPFTVKIFHPRVKGEPKPALFYFSVKIEGKISSIYTIQAEVKEGR
;
A
#
# COMPACT_ATOMS: atom_id res chain seq x y z
N MET A 1 37.61 75.14 -3.22
CA MET A 1 38.03 73.70 -3.11
C MET A 1 36.82 72.92 -2.61
N SER A 2 36.13 72.26 -3.56
CA SER A 2 34.88 71.54 -3.31
C SER A 2 35.20 70.06 -3.40
N PHE A 3 35.06 69.32 -2.31
CA PHE A 3 35.20 67.85 -2.28
C PHE A 3 33.86 67.22 -2.61
N ILE A 4 33.74 66.57 -3.79
CA ILE A 4 32.63 65.74 -4.18
C ILE A 4 32.94 64.33 -3.67
N LEU A 5 32.21 63.92 -2.66
CA LEU A 5 32.26 62.53 -2.09
C LEU A 5 31.31 61.68 -2.96
N SER A 6 31.87 60.91 -3.90
CA SER A 6 31.11 59.90 -4.68
C SER A 6 30.80 58.68 -3.80
N LEU A 7 29.53 58.54 -3.42
CA LEU A 7 29.01 57.37 -2.77
C LEU A 7 28.77 56.28 -3.79
N LEU A 8 29.70 55.33 -3.89
CA LEU A 8 29.58 54.16 -4.75
C LEU A 8 28.69 53.13 -4.04
N ILE A 9 27.41 53.13 -4.36
CA ILE A 9 26.49 52.10 -3.88
C ILE A 9 26.75 50.81 -4.71
N PHE A 10 27.42 49.84 -4.10
CA PHE A 10 27.53 48.49 -4.63
C PHE A 10 26.15 47.82 -4.54
N LEU A 11 25.39 47.85 -5.64
CA LEU A 11 24.26 46.98 -5.85
C LEU A 11 24.81 45.57 -6.08
N LEU A 12 24.95 44.81 -4.99
CA LEU A 12 25.07 43.34 -5.08
C LEU A 12 23.75 42.82 -5.65
N PRO A 13 23.74 42.20 -6.82
CA PRO A 13 22.56 41.47 -7.26
C PRO A 13 22.38 40.31 -6.28
N PHE A 14 21.36 40.39 -5.44
CA PHE A 14 20.84 39.22 -4.80
C PHE A 14 20.40 38.27 -5.91
N PHE A 15 21.29 37.40 -6.32
CA PHE A 15 20.90 36.19 -7.00
C PHE A 15 20.01 35.40 -6.01
N VAL A 16 18.71 35.67 -6.08
CA VAL A 16 17.71 34.72 -5.64
C VAL A 16 17.86 33.56 -6.60
N CYS A 17 18.79 32.66 -6.27
CA CYS A 17 18.83 31.36 -6.92
C CYS A 17 17.44 30.77 -6.67
N PRO A 18 16.60 30.54 -7.70
CA PRO A 18 15.39 29.78 -7.47
C PRO A 18 15.89 28.49 -6.82
N LEU A 19 15.39 28.15 -5.63
CA LEU A 19 15.59 26.83 -5.06
C LEU A 19 14.94 25.87 -6.07
N SER A 20 15.71 25.53 -7.11
CA SER A 20 15.33 24.45 -8.02
C SER A 20 15.13 23.25 -7.12
N ALA A 21 13.94 22.68 -7.16
CA ALA A 21 13.58 21.54 -6.35
C ALA A 21 14.59 20.42 -6.69
N GLN A 22 15.65 20.34 -5.88
CA GLN A 22 16.68 19.32 -6.07
C GLN A 22 16.01 17.99 -5.74
N GLU A 23 15.86 17.16 -6.74
CA GLU A 23 15.33 15.82 -6.59
C GLU A 23 16.27 15.03 -5.66
N ARG A 24 15.75 14.61 -4.52
CA ARG A 24 16.50 13.83 -3.54
C ARG A 24 16.12 12.36 -3.65
N ILE A 25 17.09 11.48 -3.89
CA ILE A 25 16.88 10.05 -3.87
C ILE A 25 16.70 9.61 -2.41
N VAL A 26 15.63 8.86 -2.16
CA VAL A 26 15.27 8.33 -0.84
C VAL A 26 14.98 6.83 -0.95
N GLY A 27 15.11 6.12 0.15
CA GLY A 27 14.71 4.73 0.30
C GLY A 27 13.58 4.59 1.31
N GLU A 28 13.34 3.35 1.71
CA GLU A 28 12.46 3.01 2.84
C GLU A 28 12.99 3.64 4.13
N GLY A 29 12.08 4.04 5.04
CA GLY A 29 12.39 4.61 6.33
C GLY A 29 11.87 6.04 6.53
N GLU A 30 12.39 6.71 7.56
CA GLU A 30 11.99 8.05 7.97
C GLU A 30 12.81 9.13 7.25
N HIS A 31 12.11 10.14 6.73
CA HIS A 31 12.69 11.32 6.09
C HIS A 31 12.06 12.59 6.65
N LYS A 32 12.85 13.66 6.78
CA LYS A 32 12.40 14.95 7.28
C LYS A 32 12.63 16.07 6.28
N GLY A 33 11.79 17.10 6.35
CA GLY A 33 11.90 18.28 5.50
C GLY A 33 11.03 19.43 5.98
N PHE A 34 10.90 20.45 5.12
CA PHE A 34 10.13 21.66 5.39
C PHE A 34 8.91 21.74 4.49
N ILE A 35 7.82 22.30 5.02
CA ILE A 35 6.65 22.69 4.23
C ILE A 35 6.83 24.16 3.91
N VAL A 36 7.01 24.48 2.63
CA VAL A 36 7.26 25.82 2.14
C VAL A 36 6.05 26.31 1.36
N ASN A 37 5.58 27.53 1.65
CA ASN A 37 4.46 28.15 0.93
C ASN A 37 4.79 28.31 -0.54
N GLU A 38 3.92 27.82 -1.42
CA GLU A 38 4.13 27.76 -2.89
C GLU A 38 5.40 26.98 -3.28
N GLY A 39 5.94 26.21 -2.32
CA GLY A 39 7.13 25.39 -2.53
C GLY A 39 6.78 23.94 -2.89
N ARG A 40 7.71 23.28 -3.59
CA ARG A 40 7.65 21.86 -3.93
C ARG A 40 8.97 21.19 -3.51
N GLN A 41 8.86 20.12 -2.75
CA GLN A 41 9.98 19.19 -2.51
C GLN A 41 9.71 17.90 -3.28
N SER A 42 10.75 17.37 -3.93
CA SER A 42 10.65 16.15 -4.73
C SER A 42 11.59 15.10 -4.17
N LEU A 43 11.02 13.95 -3.82
CA LEU A 43 11.73 12.78 -3.31
C LEU A 43 11.54 11.64 -4.31
N LYS A 44 12.64 11.04 -4.78
CA LYS A 44 12.61 9.94 -5.75
C LYS A 44 12.88 8.61 -5.06
N ILE A 45 11.96 7.68 -5.18
CA ILE A 45 12.14 6.28 -4.79
C ILE A 45 12.51 5.51 -6.06
N THR A 46 13.58 4.73 -6.01
CA THR A 46 14.06 3.95 -7.15
C THR A 46 13.93 2.45 -6.91
N SER A 47 13.97 1.68 -7.99
CA SER A 47 14.03 0.21 -7.95
C SER A 47 12.82 -0.47 -7.32
N ILE A 48 11.64 0.15 -7.40
CA ILE A 48 10.38 -0.47 -6.98
C ILE A 48 10.06 -1.61 -7.93
N LYS A 49 9.91 -2.80 -7.36
CA LYS A 49 9.63 -4.03 -8.12
C LYS A 49 8.16 -4.08 -8.56
N PRO A 50 7.86 -4.78 -9.66
CA PRO A 50 6.48 -5.12 -10.00
C PRO A 50 5.76 -5.79 -8.83
N GLY A 51 4.52 -5.39 -8.56
CA GLY A 51 3.72 -5.88 -7.42
C GLY A 51 4.09 -5.31 -6.05
N GLN A 52 5.17 -4.54 -5.93
CA GLN A 52 5.53 -3.92 -4.65
C GLN A 52 4.62 -2.74 -4.33
N THR A 53 4.17 -2.66 -3.08
CA THR A 53 3.34 -1.57 -2.58
C THR A 53 4.19 -0.52 -1.87
N ILE A 54 3.98 0.75 -2.21
CA ILE A 54 4.56 1.93 -1.57
C ILE A 54 3.52 2.50 -0.62
N GLN A 55 3.82 2.57 0.68
CA GLN A 55 3.04 3.29 1.67
C GLN A 55 3.81 4.53 2.13
N VAL A 56 3.12 5.66 2.16
CA VAL A 56 3.67 6.95 2.56
C VAL A 56 2.81 7.54 3.66
N PHE A 57 3.42 7.81 4.80
CA PHE A 57 2.81 8.52 5.93
C PHE A 57 3.50 9.87 6.08
N LEU A 58 2.78 10.94 5.82
CA LEU A 58 3.26 12.31 5.97
C LEU A 58 2.64 12.95 7.21
N THR A 59 3.44 13.22 8.24
CA THR A 59 3.03 13.94 9.45
C THR A 59 3.51 15.38 9.36
N PRO A 60 2.63 16.36 9.13
CA PRO A 60 3.00 17.77 9.15
C PRO A 60 3.13 18.30 10.58
N HIS A 61 4.16 19.11 10.83
CA HIS A 61 4.40 19.83 12.09
C HIS A 61 4.40 21.33 11.79
N TRP A 62 3.29 22.00 12.08
CA TRP A 62 3.09 23.40 11.73
C TRP A 62 3.83 24.33 12.70
N LEU A 63 4.52 25.33 12.17
CA LEU A 63 5.30 26.31 12.95
C LEU A 63 4.52 27.59 13.27
N THR A 64 3.43 27.87 12.54
CA THR A 64 2.69 29.13 12.61
C THR A 64 1.21 28.88 12.88
N GLU A 65 0.52 29.87 13.46
CA GLU A 65 -0.93 29.87 13.65
C GLU A 65 -1.72 30.14 12.36
N PHE A 66 -1.05 30.28 11.23
CA PHE A 66 -1.68 30.57 9.95
C PHE A 66 -2.26 29.31 9.29
N SER A 67 -3.36 29.49 8.57
CA SER A 67 -4.00 28.42 7.81
C SER A 67 -3.10 27.94 6.68
N GLY A 68 -2.44 26.81 6.84
CA GLY A 68 -1.61 26.18 5.82
C GLY A 68 -2.25 24.90 5.29
N ARG A 69 -1.81 24.50 4.10
CA ARG A 69 -2.15 23.22 3.48
C ARG A 69 -0.88 22.52 3.05
N VAL A 70 -0.88 21.21 3.16
CA VAL A 70 0.17 20.36 2.59
C VAL A 70 -0.48 19.30 1.72
N GLN A 71 0.06 19.12 0.52
CA GLN A 71 -0.36 18.06 -0.38
C GLN A 71 0.81 17.10 -0.59
N CYS A 72 0.56 15.81 -0.40
CA CYS A 72 1.48 14.75 -0.79
C CYS A 72 0.96 14.10 -2.07
N ARG A 73 1.81 13.98 -3.08
CA ARG A 73 1.50 13.35 -4.37
C ARG A 73 2.51 12.26 -4.67
N LEU A 74 2.04 11.17 -5.23
CA LEU A 74 2.86 10.14 -5.86
C LEU A 74 2.65 10.19 -7.37
N GLU A 75 3.75 10.33 -8.10
CA GLU A 75 3.76 10.39 -9.57
C GLU A 75 4.71 9.31 -10.12
N ASP A 76 4.47 8.84 -11.33
CA ASP A 76 5.40 7.99 -12.04
C ASP A 76 6.56 8.80 -12.65
N GLU A 77 7.54 8.13 -13.28
CA GLU A 77 8.69 8.78 -13.94
C GLU A 77 8.28 9.71 -15.11
N LYS A 78 7.07 9.59 -15.64
CA LYS A 78 6.54 10.45 -16.71
C LYS A 78 5.80 11.66 -16.15
N GLY A 79 5.62 11.75 -14.82
CA GLY A 79 4.87 12.79 -14.15
C GLY A 79 3.35 12.54 -14.15
N GLU A 80 2.92 11.29 -14.41
CA GLU A 80 1.52 10.91 -14.28
C GLU A 80 1.15 10.77 -12.80
N LEU A 81 0.09 11.47 -12.37
CA LEU A 81 -0.39 11.43 -11.00
C LEU A 81 -1.04 10.07 -10.69
N LEU A 82 -0.46 9.32 -9.77
CA LEU A 82 -0.97 8.04 -9.33
C LEU A 82 -1.88 8.16 -8.09
N ARG A 83 -1.44 8.94 -7.09
CA ARG A 83 -2.17 9.17 -5.84
C ARG A 83 -1.91 10.57 -5.30
N SER A 84 -2.86 11.10 -4.53
CA SER A 84 -2.72 12.39 -3.86
C SER A 84 -3.54 12.43 -2.58
N VAL A 85 -2.99 13.04 -1.54
CA VAL A 85 -3.67 13.33 -0.28
C VAL A 85 -3.39 14.77 0.12
N LEU A 86 -4.40 15.42 0.72
CA LEU A 86 -4.36 16.81 1.16
C LEU A 86 -4.62 16.87 2.67
N GLY A 87 -3.75 17.56 3.39
CA GLY A 87 -3.94 17.93 4.79
C GLY A 87 -4.08 19.43 4.96
N THR A 88 -4.94 19.84 5.89
CA THR A 88 -5.14 21.25 6.25
C THR A 88 -4.80 21.47 7.71
N MET A 89 -4.23 22.62 8.04
CA MET A 89 -3.90 23.00 9.41
C MET A 89 -5.12 23.09 10.33
N MET A 90 -6.30 23.44 9.79
CA MET A 90 -7.53 23.59 10.57
C MET A 90 -8.09 22.27 11.12
N GLU A 91 -7.73 21.14 10.51
CA GLU A 91 -8.24 19.81 10.89
C GLU A 91 -7.29 19.07 11.83
N SER A 92 -6.03 19.51 11.95
CA SER A 92 -5.00 18.81 12.70
C SER A 92 -4.67 19.47 14.04
N THR A 93 -5.61 19.53 14.96
CA THR A 93 -5.29 19.61 16.40
C THR A 93 -4.68 18.28 16.89
N LYS A 94 -4.71 17.24 16.09
CA LYS A 94 -4.00 15.98 16.23
C LYS A 94 -3.07 15.82 15.05
N GLU A 95 -1.82 15.48 15.34
CA GLU A 95 -0.79 15.11 14.35
C GLU A 95 -1.12 13.77 13.68
N GLU A 96 -2.28 13.68 13.01
CA GLU A 96 -2.64 12.48 12.26
C GLU A 96 -1.88 12.48 10.93
N PRO A 97 -1.14 11.42 10.63
CA PRO A 97 -0.40 11.34 9.39
C PRO A 97 -1.34 11.26 8.19
N LEU A 98 -1.02 12.00 7.15
CA LEU A 98 -1.64 11.82 5.83
C LEU A 98 -1.12 10.53 5.23
N PHE A 99 -2.01 9.65 4.84
CA PHE A 99 -1.69 8.34 4.29
C PHE A 99 -1.91 8.29 2.78
N LEU A 100 -0.93 7.73 2.08
CA LEU A 100 -0.97 7.49 0.64
C LEU A 100 -0.40 6.10 0.37
N GLU A 101 -1.06 5.35 -0.53
CA GLU A 101 -0.67 4.00 -0.88
C GLU A 101 -0.82 3.75 -2.38
N TRP A 102 0.09 2.98 -2.94
CA TRP A 102 0.09 2.58 -4.33
C TRP A 102 0.81 1.25 -4.55
N THR A 103 0.24 0.34 -5.33
CA THR A 103 0.88 -0.91 -5.75
C THR A 103 1.33 -0.83 -7.20
N SER A 104 2.57 -1.22 -7.47
CA SER A 104 3.20 -1.18 -8.79
C SER A 104 2.79 -2.39 -9.65
N ASN A 105 1.49 -2.52 -10.00
CA ASN A 105 0.96 -3.72 -10.69
C ASN A 105 1.23 -3.79 -12.19
N SER A 106 1.52 -2.67 -12.84
CA SER A 106 1.52 -2.57 -14.31
C SER A 106 2.90 -2.54 -14.96
N GLN A 107 3.97 -2.55 -14.21
CA GLN A 107 5.32 -2.39 -14.75
C GLN A 107 6.04 -3.74 -14.84
N PRO A 108 6.51 -4.17 -16.03
CA PRO A 108 7.23 -5.44 -16.19
C PRO A 108 8.67 -5.40 -15.64
N LYS A 109 9.14 -4.23 -15.21
CA LYS A 109 10.50 -3.98 -14.71
C LYS A 109 10.45 -3.05 -13.51
N PRO A 110 11.49 -3.08 -12.64
CA PRO A 110 11.62 -2.08 -11.59
C PRO A 110 11.53 -0.66 -12.12
N ALA A 111 10.75 0.19 -11.46
CA ALA A 111 10.49 1.57 -11.84
C ALA A 111 10.90 2.52 -10.70
N ALA A 112 10.98 3.81 -11.02
CA ALA A 112 11.10 4.85 -10.01
C ALA A 112 9.79 5.63 -9.91
N TYR A 113 9.57 6.23 -8.73
CA TYR A 113 8.40 7.04 -8.43
C TYR A 113 8.82 8.32 -7.73
N LEU A 114 8.04 9.37 -7.90
CA LEU A 114 8.29 10.69 -7.34
C LEU A 114 7.24 10.99 -6.26
N ILE A 115 7.69 11.29 -5.06
CA ILE A 115 6.85 11.82 -4.00
C ILE A 115 7.06 13.33 -3.98
N HIS A 116 5.99 14.09 -4.19
CA HIS A 116 6.00 15.55 -4.12
C HIS A 116 5.26 16.03 -2.90
N ILE A 117 5.92 16.90 -2.13
CA ILE A 117 5.35 17.58 -0.98
C ILE A 117 5.23 19.05 -1.34
N LEU A 118 3.98 19.53 -1.41
CA LEU A 118 3.63 20.89 -1.79
C LEU A 118 2.95 21.59 -0.62
N GLY A 119 3.45 22.77 -0.27
CA GLY A 119 2.84 23.65 0.73
C GLY A 119 2.10 24.81 0.10
N SER A 120 1.00 25.24 0.70
CA SER A 120 0.26 26.46 0.28
C SER A 120 -0.50 27.08 1.45
N GLY A 121 -0.83 28.37 1.35
CA GLY A 121 -1.71 29.07 2.31
C GLY A 121 -1.02 30.05 3.26
N GLY A 122 0.29 30.27 3.14
CA GLY A 122 1.00 31.33 3.86
C GLY A 122 0.75 32.74 3.27
N ALA A 123 1.19 33.77 3.98
CA ALA A 123 1.03 35.15 3.55
C ALA A 123 1.93 35.50 2.35
N TYR A 124 3.10 34.87 2.25
CA TYR A 124 4.11 35.15 1.23
C TYR A 124 4.69 33.85 0.64
N GLY A 125 4.98 33.87 -0.65
CA GLY A 125 5.69 32.76 -1.31
C GLY A 125 7.09 32.54 -0.69
N GLY A 126 7.51 31.26 -0.55
CA GLY A 126 8.79 30.89 0.05
C GLY A 126 8.83 30.88 1.59
N GLU A 127 7.74 31.28 2.27
CA GLU A 127 7.62 31.18 3.72
C GLU A 127 7.60 29.71 4.19
N ILE A 128 8.31 29.43 5.29
CA ILE A 128 8.28 28.11 5.91
C ILE A 128 7.03 28.02 6.80
N LEU A 129 6.08 27.20 6.38
CA LEU A 129 4.82 26.94 7.10
C LEU A 129 4.98 25.91 8.21
N GLY A 130 5.95 25.02 8.09
CA GLY A 130 6.19 23.95 9.03
C GLY A 130 7.29 23.00 8.61
N THR A 131 7.45 21.93 9.37
CA THR A 131 8.28 20.78 9.02
C THR A 131 7.38 19.56 8.78
N TYR A 132 7.95 18.50 8.24
CA TYR A 132 7.26 17.22 8.16
C TYR A 132 8.18 16.05 8.52
N THR A 133 7.56 14.99 9.00
CA THR A 133 8.14 13.66 9.05
C THR A 133 7.43 12.80 8.00
N LEU A 134 8.20 12.17 7.12
CA LEU A 134 7.71 11.27 6.07
C LEU A 134 8.24 9.87 6.36
N GLN A 135 7.34 8.92 6.61
CA GLN A 135 7.68 7.51 6.70
C GLN A 135 7.34 6.83 5.37
N ILE A 136 8.29 6.14 4.77
CA ILE A 136 8.11 5.33 3.57
C ILE A 136 8.26 3.86 3.95
N ILE A 137 7.27 3.05 3.60
CA ILE A 137 7.29 1.60 3.80
C ILE A 137 7.10 0.94 2.44
N LEU A 138 7.90 -0.08 2.15
CA LEU A 138 7.82 -0.86 0.92
C LEU A 138 7.42 -2.29 1.26
N TRP A 139 6.21 -2.69 0.84
CA TRP A 139 5.72 -4.04 1.00
C TRP A 139 6.03 -4.87 -0.24
N ASN A 140 6.65 -6.04 -0.03
CA ASN A 140 6.80 -7.01 -1.11
C ASN A 140 5.54 -7.85 -1.16
N GLN A 141 4.87 -7.85 -2.31
CA GLN A 141 3.81 -8.80 -2.57
C GLN A 141 4.43 -10.19 -2.73
N ASN A 142 4.00 -11.11 -1.90
CA ASN A 142 4.50 -12.49 -1.88
C ASN A 142 3.38 -13.46 -1.51
N ASP A 143 2.21 -13.27 -2.09
CA ASP A 143 1.05 -14.05 -1.73
C ASP A 143 1.26 -15.52 -1.99
N ALA A 144 0.89 -16.33 -1.01
CA ALA A 144 1.12 -17.77 -1.01
C ALA A 144 2.58 -18.18 -1.31
N ASN A 145 3.55 -17.35 -0.90
CA ASN A 145 5.00 -17.55 -1.15
C ASN A 145 5.35 -17.63 -2.65
N SER A 146 4.56 -17.00 -3.51
CA SER A 146 4.76 -17.00 -4.97
C SER A 146 5.81 -16.01 -5.46
N GLY A 147 6.18 -15.02 -4.63
CA GLY A 147 7.00 -13.88 -5.02
C GLY A 147 6.24 -12.83 -5.84
N THR A 148 4.90 -12.94 -5.93
CA THR A 148 4.03 -12.04 -6.68
C THR A 148 2.74 -11.76 -5.91
N ASP A 149 2.01 -10.76 -6.36
CA ASP A 149 0.67 -10.42 -5.95
C ASP A 149 -0.37 -11.44 -6.47
N ALA A 150 -1.36 -11.80 -5.65
CA ALA A 150 -2.44 -12.67 -6.07
C ALA A 150 -3.44 -11.89 -6.96
N PRO A 151 -3.75 -12.39 -8.16
CA PRO A 151 -4.60 -11.64 -9.09
C PRO A 151 -6.04 -11.45 -8.58
N GLU A 152 -6.64 -10.32 -8.91
CA GLU A 152 -8.05 -10.01 -8.62
C GLU A 152 -9.07 -10.74 -9.54
N SER A 153 -8.63 -11.68 -10.36
CA SER A 153 -9.46 -12.36 -11.36
C SER A 153 -9.39 -13.88 -11.21
N PHE A 154 -10.56 -14.54 -11.24
CA PHE A 154 -10.66 -16.00 -11.14
C PHE A 154 -9.94 -16.75 -12.27
N GLU A 155 -9.85 -16.16 -13.45
CA GLU A 155 -9.14 -16.75 -14.60
C GLU A 155 -7.63 -16.84 -14.35
N LYS A 156 -7.08 -15.83 -13.72
CA LYS A 156 -5.65 -15.71 -13.41
C LYS A 156 -5.30 -16.17 -11.99
N ALA A 157 -6.29 -16.64 -11.22
CA ALA A 157 -6.13 -16.98 -9.81
C ALA A 157 -4.84 -17.75 -9.51
N LEU A 158 -4.13 -17.34 -8.46
CA LEU A 158 -2.86 -17.94 -8.04
C LEU A 158 -3.08 -19.35 -7.48
N LEU A 159 -2.32 -20.33 -7.96
CA LEU A 159 -2.43 -21.69 -7.43
C LEU A 159 -1.77 -21.79 -6.05
N LEU A 160 -2.55 -22.14 -5.03
CA LEU A 160 -2.00 -22.54 -3.73
C LEU A 160 -1.29 -23.88 -3.87
N PRO A 161 0.01 -24.00 -3.52
CA PRO A 161 0.78 -25.22 -3.69
C PRO A 161 0.52 -26.25 -2.56
N ILE A 162 -0.75 -26.69 -2.42
CA ILE A 162 -1.25 -27.61 -1.39
C ILE A 162 -1.78 -28.90 -2.02
N SER A 163 -0.92 -29.72 -2.59
CA SER A 163 -1.35 -30.90 -3.37
C SER A 163 -1.30 -32.22 -2.62
N ASP A 164 -0.45 -32.35 -1.60
CA ASP A 164 -0.16 -33.59 -0.90
C ASP A 164 -0.58 -33.53 0.57
N PRO A 165 -0.76 -34.68 1.25
CA PRO A 165 -0.99 -34.67 2.68
C PRO A 165 0.10 -33.94 3.45
N GLY A 166 -0.30 -32.99 4.31
CA GLY A 166 0.64 -32.16 5.06
C GLY A 166 0.01 -30.90 5.63
N HIS A 167 0.84 -30.11 6.28
CA HIS A 167 0.51 -28.78 6.80
C HIS A 167 1.26 -27.73 5.98
N TYR A 168 0.55 -26.70 5.58
CA TYR A 168 1.04 -25.61 4.77
C TYR A 168 0.76 -24.29 5.47
N LEU A 169 1.74 -23.37 5.40
CA LEU A 169 1.66 -22.05 5.99
C LEU A 169 2.10 -21.02 4.96
N PHE A 170 1.24 -20.04 4.70
CA PHE A 170 1.50 -18.90 3.84
C PHE A 170 1.29 -17.64 4.66
N GLU A 171 2.39 -17.02 5.04
CA GLU A 171 2.43 -15.81 5.85
C GLU A 171 2.64 -14.59 4.98
N GLU A 172 2.44 -13.40 5.56
CA GLU A 172 2.75 -12.11 4.94
C GLU A 172 2.03 -11.85 3.61
N ASN A 173 0.84 -12.46 3.38
CA ASN A 173 -0.01 -12.06 2.28
C ASN A 173 -0.54 -10.64 2.58
N PHE A 174 -0.46 -9.75 1.59
CA PHE A 174 -0.84 -8.35 1.76
C PHE A 174 -2.04 -8.00 0.88
N ILE A 175 -2.97 -7.24 1.42
CA ILE A 175 -4.16 -6.75 0.71
C ILE A 175 -4.49 -5.32 1.15
N SER A 176 -4.95 -4.48 0.21
CA SER A 176 -5.24 -3.07 0.45
C SER A 176 -6.49 -2.59 -0.27
N GLY A 177 -7.40 -1.97 0.45
CA GLY A 177 -8.64 -1.40 -0.10
C GLY A 177 -8.43 -0.20 -1.02
N THR A 178 -7.22 0.34 -1.12
CA THR A 178 -6.88 1.48 -1.98
C THR A 178 -6.02 1.12 -3.17
N ALA A 179 -5.28 0.00 -3.10
CA ALA A 179 -4.27 -0.34 -4.10
C ALA A 179 -4.40 -1.77 -4.63
N ASP A 180 -4.94 -2.68 -3.84
CA ASP A 180 -5.01 -4.12 -4.09
C ASP A 180 -6.23 -4.70 -3.36
N GLY A 181 -7.37 -4.63 -4.00
CA GLY A 181 -8.68 -4.83 -3.37
C GLY A 181 -9.11 -6.26 -3.16
N GLN A 182 -8.49 -7.23 -3.84
CA GLN A 182 -8.93 -8.62 -3.81
C GLN A 182 -7.84 -9.59 -4.24
N ASP A 183 -7.58 -10.61 -3.44
CA ASP A 183 -6.73 -11.75 -3.77
C ASP A 183 -7.56 -12.98 -4.09
N ILE A 184 -7.23 -13.67 -5.17
CA ILE A 184 -7.91 -14.90 -5.58
C ILE A 184 -6.92 -16.04 -5.75
N PHE A 185 -7.16 -17.09 -4.99
CA PHE A 185 -6.38 -18.32 -5.04
C PHE A 185 -7.24 -19.47 -5.60
N LYS A 186 -6.63 -20.33 -6.40
CA LYS A 186 -7.21 -21.60 -6.80
C LYS A 186 -6.58 -22.76 -6.05
N ILE A 187 -7.40 -23.75 -5.71
CA ILE A 187 -7.05 -24.87 -4.87
C ILE A 187 -7.48 -26.16 -5.56
N LEU A 188 -6.56 -27.10 -5.66
CA LEU A 188 -6.84 -28.44 -6.18
C LEU A 188 -6.85 -29.47 -5.06
N VAL A 189 -8.00 -30.10 -4.82
CA VAL A 189 -8.14 -31.16 -3.81
C VAL A 189 -8.21 -32.50 -4.51
N LYS A 190 -7.25 -33.38 -4.23
CA LYS A 190 -7.23 -34.76 -4.78
C LYS A 190 -8.42 -35.59 -4.28
N PRO A 191 -8.89 -36.58 -5.07
CA PRO A 191 -9.88 -37.54 -4.58
C PRO A 191 -9.43 -38.24 -3.31
N ASN A 192 -10.38 -38.53 -2.43
CA ASN A 192 -10.15 -39.13 -1.12
C ASN A 192 -9.29 -38.29 -0.17
N HIS A 193 -9.26 -36.96 -0.39
CA HIS A 193 -8.55 -36.05 0.51
C HIS A 193 -9.50 -35.08 1.20
N THR A 194 -9.16 -34.72 2.42
CA THR A 194 -9.80 -33.66 3.18
C THR A 194 -8.87 -32.45 3.22
N LEU A 195 -9.37 -31.31 2.80
CA LEU A 195 -8.74 -30.01 2.98
C LEU A 195 -9.38 -29.31 4.19
N THR A 196 -8.57 -28.85 5.14
CA THR A 196 -8.94 -27.83 6.13
C THR A 196 -8.13 -26.59 5.82
N LEU A 197 -8.81 -25.47 5.50
CA LEU A 197 -8.18 -24.19 5.26
C LEU A 197 -8.64 -23.21 6.32
N GLN A 198 -7.69 -22.48 6.89
CA GLN A 198 -7.91 -21.42 7.85
C GLN A 198 -7.20 -20.16 7.36
N ALA A 199 -7.85 -19.02 7.48
CA ALA A 199 -7.25 -17.72 7.14
C ALA A 199 -7.65 -16.68 8.19
N PHE A 200 -6.73 -15.78 8.52
CA PHE A 200 -6.95 -14.74 9.51
C PHE A 200 -5.99 -13.56 9.29
N PRO A 201 -6.43 -12.32 9.62
CA PRO A 201 -5.56 -11.16 9.58
C PRO A 201 -4.53 -11.22 10.71
N THR A 202 -3.31 -10.80 10.44
CA THR A 202 -2.22 -10.70 11.43
C THR A 202 -1.88 -9.27 11.77
N GLN A 203 -2.04 -8.35 10.82
CA GLN A 203 -1.81 -6.92 11.02
C GLN A 203 -2.85 -6.10 10.25
N TRP A 204 -3.15 -4.92 10.78
CA TRP A 204 -4.06 -3.98 10.20
C TRP A 204 -3.43 -2.59 10.14
N HIS A 205 -3.64 -1.88 9.03
CA HIS A 205 -3.22 -0.49 8.83
C HIS A 205 -4.37 0.30 8.21
N GLY A 206 -4.40 1.61 8.43
CA GLY A 206 -5.33 2.51 7.73
C GLY A 206 -5.98 3.57 8.60
N GLU A 207 -6.59 4.53 7.91
CA GLU A 207 -7.26 5.67 8.50
C GLU A 207 -8.68 5.33 8.97
N GLY A 208 -9.06 5.93 10.10
CA GLY A 208 -10.43 5.90 10.61
C GLY A 208 -10.94 4.54 11.08
N GLN A 209 -10.11 3.52 11.10
CA GLN A 209 -10.39 2.22 11.72
C GLN A 209 -11.72 1.56 11.28
N LYS A 210 -12.17 1.84 10.05
CA LYS A 210 -13.41 1.29 9.49
C LYS A 210 -13.11 0.48 8.25
N GLY A 211 -13.49 -0.80 8.30
CA GLY A 211 -13.35 -1.72 7.20
C GLY A 211 -13.35 -3.15 7.67
N ASN A 212 -13.28 -4.06 6.73
CA ASN A 212 -13.25 -5.49 7.01
C ASN A 212 -12.56 -6.27 5.91
N LEU A 213 -12.11 -7.50 6.24
CA LEU A 213 -11.77 -8.53 5.28
C LEU A 213 -12.97 -9.46 5.12
N ARG A 214 -13.35 -9.70 3.89
CA ARG A 214 -14.33 -10.71 3.51
C ARG A 214 -13.61 -11.92 2.96
N TRP A 215 -13.93 -13.09 3.50
CA TRP A 215 -13.42 -14.38 3.11
C TRP A 215 -14.49 -15.15 2.36
N GLU A 216 -14.18 -15.70 1.21
CA GLU A 216 -15.11 -16.51 0.43
C GLU A 216 -14.43 -17.77 -0.08
N PHE A 217 -15.07 -18.93 0.14
CA PHE A 217 -14.65 -20.20 -0.42
C PHE A 217 -15.70 -20.66 -1.44
N LEU A 218 -15.25 -20.88 -2.68
CA LEU A 218 -16.14 -21.10 -3.80
C LEU A 218 -15.82 -22.43 -4.51
N ASN A 219 -16.83 -23.02 -5.14
CA ASN A 219 -16.61 -24.17 -6.04
C ASN A 219 -16.17 -23.69 -7.43
N LYS A 220 -15.88 -24.64 -8.34
CA LYS A 220 -15.47 -24.37 -9.73
C LYS A 220 -16.47 -23.54 -10.55
N SER A 221 -17.74 -23.51 -10.15
CA SER A 221 -18.80 -22.72 -10.81
C SER A 221 -18.98 -21.36 -10.13
N LEU A 222 -18.02 -20.94 -9.30
CA LEU A 222 -18.00 -19.68 -8.55
C LEU A 222 -19.20 -19.52 -7.59
N LYS A 223 -19.83 -20.62 -7.19
CA LYS A 223 -20.85 -20.60 -6.12
C LYS A 223 -20.14 -20.60 -4.76
N ILE A 224 -20.49 -19.63 -3.94
CA ILE A 224 -19.98 -19.53 -2.56
C ILE A 224 -20.47 -20.75 -1.75
N LEU A 225 -19.53 -21.48 -1.18
CA LEU A 225 -19.77 -22.62 -0.28
C LEU A 225 -19.69 -22.17 1.17
N LYS A 226 -18.81 -21.22 1.48
CA LYS A 226 -18.67 -20.60 2.79
C LYS A 226 -18.16 -19.17 2.66
N SER A 227 -18.63 -18.28 3.53
CA SER A 227 -18.12 -16.93 3.65
C SER A 227 -17.92 -16.54 5.12
N GLY A 228 -17.12 -15.52 5.36
CA GLY A 228 -16.86 -14.95 6.68
C GLY A 228 -16.39 -13.49 6.56
N ILE A 229 -16.35 -12.82 7.70
CA ILE A 229 -15.88 -11.42 7.80
C ILE A 229 -15.01 -11.29 9.05
N SER A 230 -13.87 -10.63 8.90
CA SER A 230 -13.03 -10.15 9.99
C SER A 230 -13.05 -8.62 9.98
N ALA A 231 -13.66 -8.01 10.99
CA ALA A 231 -13.70 -6.56 11.11
C ALA A 231 -12.31 -6.01 11.48
N TYR A 232 -12.09 -4.73 11.23
CA TYR A 232 -10.85 -4.04 11.59
C TYR A 232 -10.43 -4.32 13.04
N ASN A 233 -9.14 -4.60 13.24
CA ASN A 233 -8.55 -5.01 14.54
C ASN A 233 -9.11 -6.29 15.17
N GLN A 234 -9.87 -7.09 14.44
CA GLN A 234 -10.32 -8.39 14.91
C GLN A 234 -9.56 -9.52 14.22
N VAL A 235 -9.09 -10.48 15.00
CA VAL A 235 -8.45 -11.71 14.51
C VAL A 235 -9.48 -12.83 14.59
N ASN A 236 -10.52 -12.77 13.75
CA ASN A 236 -11.52 -13.82 13.65
C ASN A 236 -11.12 -14.80 12.54
N PRO A 237 -10.68 -16.04 12.86
CA PRO A 237 -10.27 -16.98 11.85
C PRO A 237 -11.45 -17.43 10.98
N PHE A 238 -11.31 -17.32 9.67
CA PHE A 238 -12.17 -18.02 8.73
C PHE A 238 -11.67 -19.47 8.59
N THR A 239 -12.53 -20.46 8.76
CA THR A 239 -12.16 -21.87 8.63
C THR A 239 -13.14 -22.58 7.71
N VAL A 240 -12.63 -23.32 6.75
CA VAL A 240 -13.43 -24.23 5.91
C VAL A 240 -12.82 -25.62 5.92
N LYS A 241 -13.69 -26.65 5.90
CA LYS A 241 -13.28 -28.06 5.80
C LYS A 241 -14.07 -28.70 4.68
N ILE A 242 -13.37 -29.32 3.72
CA ILE A 242 -13.95 -29.97 2.55
C ILE A 242 -13.33 -31.36 2.38
N PHE A 243 -14.19 -32.35 2.16
CA PHE A 243 -13.80 -33.68 1.73
C PHE A 243 -14.16 -33.87 0.25
N HIS A 244 -13.19 -34.31 -0.55
CA HIS A 244 -13.42 -34.70 -1.94
C HIS A 244 -13.52 -36.24 -2.03
N PRO A 245 -14.73 -36.80 -2.25
CA PRO A 245 -14.91 -38.25 -2.27
C PRO A 245 -14.20 -38.89 -3.46
N ARG A 246 -13.83 -40.15 -3.29
CA ARG A 246 -13.34 -40.98 -4.40
C ARG A 246 -14.51 -41.34 -5.35
N VAL A 247 -14.41 -40.88 -6.58
CA VAL A 247 -15.40 -41.24 -7.63
C VAL A 247 -14.86 -42.41 -8.46
N LYS A 248 -15.74 -43.33 -8.87
CA LYS A 248 -15.37 -44.41 -9.80
C LYS A 248 -15.03 -43.80 -11.17
N GLY A 249 -13.84 -44.07 -11.69
CA GLY A 249 -13.30 -43.54 -12.94
C GLY A 249 -11.93 -42.92 -12.72
N GLU A 250 -11.42 -42.15 -13.70
CA GLU A 250 -10.19 -41.41 -13.53
C GLU A 250 -10.38 -40.31 -12.47
N PRO A 251 -9.65 -40.39 -11.36
CA PRO A 251 -9.86 -39.50 -10.26
C PRO A 251 -9.22 -38.11 -10.58
N LYS A 252 -10.06 -37.16 -11.01
CA LYS A 252 -9.61 -35.77 -11.24
C LYS A 252 -9.68 -34.97 -9.94
N PRO A 253 -8.70 -34.10 -9.67
CA PRO A 253 -8.78 -33.15 -8.56
C PRO A 253 -10.00 -32.24 -8.69
N ALA A 254 -10.64 -31.95 -7.56
CA ALA A 254 -11.69 -30.94 -7.51
C ALA A 254 -11.06 -29.54 -7.41
N LEU A 255 -11.56 -28.62 -8.24
CA LEU A 255 -11.13 -27.23 -8.24
C LEU A 255 -12.04 -26.41 -7.34
N PHE A 256 -11.41 -25.65 -6.45
CA PHE A 256 -12.03 -24.64 -5.59
C PHE A 256 -11.29 -23.31 -5.74
N TYR A 257 -11.95 -22.23 -5.29
CA TYR A 257 -11.35 -20.92 -5.17
C TYR A 257 -11.47 -20.42 -3.73
N PHE A 258 -10.46 -19.71 -3.29
CA PHE A 258 -10.47 -18.94 -2.07
C PHE A 258 -10.23 -17.48 -2.42
N SER A 259 -11.14 -16.61 -2.02
CA SER A 259 -11.05 -15.18 -2.26
C SER A 259 -10.98 -14.43 -0.94
N VAL A 260 -10.05 -13.50 -0.89
CA VAL A 260 -9.91 -12.50 0.18
C VAL A 260 -10.22 -11.15 -0.44
N LYS A 261 -11.13 -10.39 0.15
CA LYS A 261 -11.51 -9.06 -0.31
C LYS A 261 -11.48 -8.09 0.83
N ILE A 262 -10.90 -6.92 0.61
CA ILE A 262 -10.86 -5.86 1.61
C ILE A 262 -11.86 -4.76 1.28
N GLU A 263 -12.54 -4.25 2.30
CA GLU A 263 -13.51 -3.17 2.19
C GLU A 263 -13.08 -2.00 3.11
N GLY A 264 -13.10 -0.78 2.60
CA GLY A 264 -12.68 0.42 3.32
C GLY A 264 -11.29 0.91 2.93
N LYS A 265 -10.86 2.03 3.54
CA LYS A 265 -9.52 2.61 3.35
C LYS A 265 -8.52 2.02 4.35
N ILE A 266 -8.39 0.72 4.35
CA ILE A 266 -7.51 -0.04 5.24
C ILE A 266 -6.67 -1.00 4.41
N SER A 267 -5.56 -1.44 4.97
CA SER A 267 -4.78 -2.58 4.48
C SER A 267 -4.57 -3.60 5.59
N SER A 268 -4.29 -4.82 5.21
CA SER A 268 -4.05 -5.91 6.15
C SER A 268 -2.99 -6.86 5.63
N ILE A 269 -2.19 -7.38 6.55
CA ILE A 269 -1.42 -8.59 6.33
C ILE A 269 -2.25 -9.75 6.88
N TYR A 270 -2.30 -10.84 6.13
CA TYR A 270 -3.04 -12.02 6.54
C TYR A 270 -2.25 -13.31 6.30
N THR A 271 -2.63 -14.35 7.04
CA THR A 271 -2.03 -15.68 6.96
C THR A 271 -3.06 -16.68 6.46
N ILE A 272 -2.64 -17.59 5.58
CA ILE A 272 -3.38 -18.77 5.16
C ILE A 272 -2.69 -20.01 5.72
N GLN A 273 -3.43 -20.85 6.44
CA GLN A 273 -3.00 -22.17 6.88
C GLN A 273 -3.84 -23.23 6.19
N ALA A 274 -3.20 -24.29 5.72
CA ALA A 274 -3.92 -25.40 5.12
C ALA A 274 -3.41 -26.74 5.68
N GLU A 275 -4.32 -27.65 5.94
CA GLU A 275 -4.03 -29.04 6.27
C GLU A 275 -4.71 -29.94 5.25
N VAL A 276 -3.93 -30.80 4.60
CA VAL A 276 -4.43 -31.84 3.69
C VAL A 276 -4.22 -33.21 4.33
N LYS A 277 -5.31 -33.99 4.43
CA LYS A 277 -5.28 -35.36 4.95
C LYS A 277 -5.85 -36.29 3.91
N GLU A 278 -5.22 -37.45 3.72
CA GLU A 278 -5.81 -38.53 2.96
C GLU A 278 -6.95 -39.15 3.78
N GLY A 279 -8.12 -39.38 3.15
CA GLY A 279 -9.25 -40.09 3.76
C GLY A 279 -8.91 -41.53 3.95
N ARG A 280 -9.32 -42.09 5.07
CA ARG A 280 -9.21 -43.52 5.36
C ARG A 280 -10.33 -44.28 4.71
#